data_e7a550f0e6eca249dc693ffc243b8cfa
#
_entry.id   e7a550f0e6eca249dc693ffc243b8cfa
#
_cell.length_a   1.000
_cell.length_b   1.000
_cell.length_c   1.000
_cell.angle_alpha   90.00
_cell.angle_beta   90.00
_cell.angle_gamma   90.00
#
_symmetry.space_group_name_H-M   'P 1'
#
loop_
_entity.id
_entity.type
_entity.pdbx_description
1 polymer ?
#
loop_
_entity_poly.entity_id
_entity_poly.type
_entity_poly.pdbx_seq_one_letter_code
_entity_poly.pdbx_strand_id
1 'polypeptide(L)'
;IGAELANIRVLEPNLDIAREKFAHLAALCREYGLRACLEFTGFNNAEALTRAADLVKQTPESYLTVDALHLVRSSASWDEFRDQKISHEVGYIQLCDGPLTATAADYEREGPYDRQAPGEGQFPLVAMLSLLPDDLPLCLEIPSKTRRQQGMNAPQLAAHIVSQTRNWLALNGL
;
A
#
# COMPACT_ATOMS: atom_id res chain seq x y z
N ILE A 1 9.03 20.75 -0.53
CA ILE A 1 8.29 20.03 0.54
C ILE A 1 9.12 18.91 1.19
N GLY A 2 10.30 18.60 0.64
CA GLY A 2 11.19 17.58 1.19
C GLY A 2 10.71 16.14 1.01
N ALA A 3 9.89 15.86 -0.01
CA ALA A 3 9.52 14.48 -0.34
C ALA A 3 10.75 13.70 -0.82
N GLU A 4 10.85 12.44 -0.42
CA GLU A 4 11.92 11.53 -0.85
C GLU A 4 11.39 10.40 -1.75
N LEU A 5 10.10 10.12 -1.67
CA LEU A 5 9.42 9.04 -2.36
C LEU A 5 8.27 9.57 -3.20
N ALA A 6 8.08 9.00 -4.38
CA ALA A 6 6.93 9.28 -5.24
C ALA A 6 6.13 8.00 -5.46
N ASN A 7 4.85 8.00 -5.09
CA ASN A 7 3.95 6.89 -5.36
C ASN A 7 3.50 6.89 -6.81
N ILE A 8 3.66 5.77 -7.48
CA ILE A 8 3.34 5.59 -8.89
C ILE A 8 2.41 4.40 -9.05
N ARG A 9 1.36 4.58 -9.86
CA ARG A 9 0.47 3.49 -10.27
C ARG A 9 0.56 3.33 -11.79
N VAL A 10 0.80 2.10 -12.24
CA VAL A 10 0.83 1.76 -13.67
C VAL A 10 -0.34 0.84 -13.97
N LEU A 11 -1.37 1.38 -14.61
CA LEU A 11 -2.62 0.68 -14.94
C LEU A 11 -2.60 0.06 -16.35
N GLU A 12 -1.45 0.04 -16.99
CA GLU A 12 -1.26 -0.51 -18.33
C GLU A 12 -1.29 -2.04 -18.32
N PRO A 13 -2.21 -2.70 -19.04
CA PRO A 13 -2.30 -4.16 -19.07
C PRO A 13 -1.15 -4.83 -19.84
N ASN A 14 -0.60 -4.18 -20.85
CA ASN A 14 0.54 -4.70 -21.61
C ASN A 14 1.82 -4.52 -20.80
N LEU A 15 2.50 -5.63 -20.50
CA LEU A 15 3.70 -5.63 -19.63
C LEU A 15 4.88 -4.85 -20.21
N ASP A 16 5.10 -4.90 -21.51
CA ASP A 16 6.24 -4.22 -22.14
C ASP A 16 6.01 -2.71 -22.12
N ILE A 17 4.80 -2.27 -22.40
CA ILE A 17 4.41 -0.86 -22.30
C ILE A 17 4.44 -0.40 -20.85
N ALA A 18 3.97 -1.23 -19.89
CA ALA A 18 4.02 -0.92 -18.46
C ALA A 18 5.45 -0.73 -17.97
N ARG A 19 6.38 -1.59 -18.41
CA ARG A 19 7.80 -1.50 -18.10
C ARG A 19 8.42 -0.21 -18.61
N GLU A 20 8.16 0.12 -19.88
CA GLU A 20 8.68 1.34 -20.51
C GLU A 20 8.16 2.60 -19.77
N LYS A 21 6.85 2.66 -19.50
CA LYS A 21 6.23 3.76 -18.75
C LYS A 21 6.80 3.90 -17.34
N PHE A 22 6.94 2.78 -16.61
CA PHE A 22 7.46 2.82 -15.26
C PHE A 22 8.94 3.23 -15.22
N ALA A 23 9.76 2.68 -16.11
CA ALA A 23 11.17 3.05 -16.23
C ALA A 23 11.34 4.55 -16.56
N HIS A 24 10.49 5.11 -17.43
CA HIS A 24 10.50 6.53 -17.74
C HIS A 24 10.13 7.38 -16.51
N LEU A 25 9.07 7.03 -15.79
CA LEU A 25 8.67 7.74 -14.57
C LEU A 25 9.71 7.64 -13.46
N ALA A 26 10.34 6.48 -13.30
CA ALA A 26 11.42 6.30 -12.32
C ALA A 26 12.65 7.15 -12.67
N ALA A 27 13.01 7.25 -13.96
CA ALA A 27 14.08 8.13 -14.41
C ALA A 27 13.75 9.60 -14.10
N LEU A 28 12.54 10.02 -14.36
CA LEU A 28 12.07 11.38 -14.03
C LEU A 28 12.12 11.64 -12.51
N CYS A 29 11.70 10.68 -11.69
CA CYS A 29 11.80 10.81 -10.23
C CYS A 29 13.25 11.05 -9.79
N ARG A 30 14.22 10.30 -10.32
CA ARG A 30 15.65 10.48 -10.01
C ARG A 30 16.17 11.86 -10.37
N GLU A 31 15.75 12.43 -11.50
CA GLU A 31 16.12 13.79 -11.89
C GLU A 31 15.72 14.84 -10.85
N TYR A 32 14.65 14.58 -10.09
CA TYR A 32 14.17 15.46 -9.02
C TYR A 32 14.58 14.99 -7.61
N GLY A 33 15.51 14.04 -7.50
CA GLY A 33 15.97 13.52 -6.21
C GLY A 33 14.94 12.66 -5.48
N LEU A 34 13.97 12.09 -6.20
CA LEU A 34 12.94 11.21 -5.65
C LEU A 34 13.22 9.75 -6.01
N ARG A 35 12.80 8.84 -5.17
CA ARG A 35 12.75 7.41 -5.47
C ARG A 35 11.34 7.03 -5.90
N ALA A 36 11.22 6.30 -7.01
CA ALA A 36 9.94 5.82 -7.51
C ALA A 36 9.45 4.62 -6.71
N CYS A 37 8.23 4.66 -6.19
CA CYS A 37 7.59 3.55 -5.50
C CYS A 37 6.35 3.12 -6.29
N LEU A 38 6.34 1.87 -6.76
CA LEU A 38 5.24 1.30 -7.55
C LEU A 38 4.20 0.67 -6.63
N GLU A 39 3.01 1.22 -6.65
CA GLU A 39 1.85 0.65 -5.98
C GLU A 39 1.13 -0.32 -6.91
N PHE A 40 1.01 -1.59 -6.48
CA PHE A 40 0.17 -2.56 -7.16
C PHE A 40 -1.26 -2.48 -6.62
N THR A 41 -2.22 -2.67 -7.51
CA THR A 41 -3.64 -2.66 -7.19
C THR A 41 -4.33 -3.82 -7.89
N GLY A 42 -5.37 -4.35 -7.28
CA GLY A 42 -6.16 -5.42 -7.89
C GLY A 42 -7.14 -6.03 -6.90
N PHE A 43 -8.21 -6.57 -7.45
CA PHE A 43 -9.18 -7.38 -6.71
C PHE A 43 -9.19 -8.79 -7.32
N ASN A 44 -8.98 -9.82 -6.48
CA ASN A 44 -8.84 -11.22 -6.94
C ASN A 44 -7.83 -11.36 -8.10
N ASN A 45 -6.74 -10.61 -8.03
CA ASN A 45 -5.67 -10.64 -9.03
C ASN A 45 -4.34 -10.95 -8.32
N ALA A 46 -4.08 -12.23 -8.09
CA ALA A 46 -2.86 -12.70 -7.41
C ALA A 46 -1.56 -12.30 -8.15
N GLU A 47 -1.63 -12.13 -9.48
CA GLU A 47 -0.47 -11.73 -10.29
C GLU A 47 -0.09 -10.25 -10.10
N ALA A 48 -0.95 -9.42 -9.49
CA ALA A 48 -0.70 -7.98 -9.36
C ALA A 48 0.61 -7.69 -8.60
N LEU A 49 0.88 -8.41 -7.52
CA LEU A 49 2.11 -8.29 -6.73
C LEU A 49 3.33 -8.75 -7.53
N THR A 50 3.28 -9.95 -8.11
CA THR A 50 4.38 -10.51 -8.92
C THR A 50 4.75 -9.59 -10.08
N ARG A 51 3.74 -9.08 -10.78
CA ARG A 51 3.91 -8.15 -11.89
C ARG A 51 4.59 -6.86 -11.45
N ALA A 52 4.18 -6.29 -10.32
CA ALA A 52 4.80 -5.08 -9.79
C ALA A 52 6.25 -5.33 -9.34
N ALA A 53 6.51 -6.45 -8.68
CA ALA A 53 7.85 -6.86 -8.28
C ALA A 53 8.79 -7.03 -9.48
N ASP A 54 8.31 -7.61 -10.57
CA ASP A 54 9.10 -7.78 -11.80
C ASP A 54 9.44 -6.42 -12.45
N LEU A 55 8.53 -5.46 -12.41
CA LEU A 55 8.78 -4.10 -12.91
C LEU A 55 9.84 -3.39 -12.06
N VAL A 56 9.74 -3.50 -10.74
CA VAL A 56 10.72 -2.91 -9.80
C VAL A 56 12.09 -3.54 -9.97
N LYS A 57 12.20 -4.87 -10.03
CA LYS A 57 13.47 -5.59 -10.24
C LYS A 57 14.21 -5.17 -11.52
N GLN A 58 13.47 -4.78 -12.55
CA GLN A 58 14.04 -4.36 -13.84
C GLN A 58 14.28 -2.84 -13.92
N THR A 59 13.89 -2.07 -12.91
CA THR A 59 13.99 -0.62 -12.89
C THR A 59 14.91 -0.17 -11.74
N PRO A 60 16.14 0.27 -12.01
CA PRO A 60 17.09 0.67 -10.98
C PRO A 60 16.54 1.77 -10.06
N GLU A 61 16.86 1.69 -8.77
CA GLU A 61 16.48 2.68 -7.75
C GLU A 61 14.97 2.92 -7.64
N SER A 62 14.20 1.88 -7.91
CA SER A 62 12.75 1.87 -7.68
C SER A 62 12.37 0.86 -6.62
N TYR A 63 11.21 1.04 -6.04
CA TYR A 63 10.72 0.28 -4.90
C TYR A 63 9.25 -0.05 -5.07
N LEU A 64 8.73 -0.94 -4.24
CA LEU A 64 7.30 -1.21 -4.11
C LEU A 64 6.68 -0.31 -3.03
N THR A 65 5.46 0.11 -3.24
CA THR A 65 4.54 0.51 -2.19
C THR A 65 3.67 -0.69 -1.83
N VAL A 66 3.70 -1.10 -0.58
CA VAL A 66 2.81 -2.14 -0.08
C VAL A 66 1.63 -1.52 0.63
N ASP A 67 0.49 -1.50 -0.05
CA ASP A 67 -0.79 -1.09 0.54
C ASP A 67 -1.51 -2.31 1.11
N ALA A 68 -1.89 -2.24 2.39
CA ALA A 68 -2.55 -3.33 3.10
C ALA A 68 -3.87 -3.75 2.44
N LEU A 69 -4.68 -2.78 1.96
CA LEU A 69 -5.92 -3.10 1.25
C LEU A 69 -5.63 -3.88 -0.04
N HIS A 70 -4.72 -3.36 -0.87
CA HIS A 70 -4.44 -3.98 -2.15
C HIS A 70 -3.78 -5.35 -2.00
N LEU A 71 -2.92 -5.54 -1.01
CA LEU A 71 -2.34 -6.85 -0.71
C LEU A 71 -3.41 -7.86 -0.30
N VAL A 72 -4.31 -7.51 0.62
CA VAL A 72 -5.39 -8.41 1.07
C VAL A 72 -6.39 -8.67 -0.06
N ARG A 73 -6.75 -7.65 -0.84
CA ARG A 73 -7.75 -7.76 -1.91
C ARG A 73 -7.26 -8.42 -3.19
N SER A 74 -5.95 -8.41 -3.44
CA SER A 74 -5.36 -9.07 -4.61
C SER A 74 -5.44 -10.59 -4.56
N SER A 75 -5.66 -11.17 -3.38
CA SER A 75 -5.57 -12.63 -3.14
C SER A 75 -4.14 -13.17 -3.35
N ALA A 76 -3.12 -12.32 -3.32
CA ALA A 76 -1.74 -12.75 -3.32
C ALA A 76 -1.45 -13.60 -2.07
N SER A 77 -0.73 -14.69 -2.25
CA SER A 77 -0.32 -15.54 -1.15
C SER A 77 0.74 -14.81 -0.29
N TRP A 78 0.64 -14.90 1.02
CA TRP A 78 1.68 -14.41 1.94
C TRP A 78 3.00 -15.17 1.77
N ASP A 79 2.92 -16.43 1.35
CA ASP A 79 4.10 -17.23 1.03
C ASP A 79 4.77 -16.70 -0.25
N GLU A 80 4.00 -16.35 -1.27
CA GLU A 80 4.52 -15.68 -2.47
C GLU A 80 5.22 -14.36 -2.12
N PHE A 81 4.66 -13.58 -1.21
CA PHE A 81 5.29 -12.35 -0.73
C PHE A 81 6.65 -12.63 -0.08
N ARG A 82 6.74 -13.67 0.75
CA ARG A 82 7.97 -14.11 1.42
C ARG A 82 8.98 -14.72 0.45
N ASP A 83 8.52 -15.62 -0.41
CA ASP A 83 9.38 -16.40 -1.32
C ASP A 83 10.01 -15.54 -2.42
N GLN A 84 9.34 -14.49 -2.86
CA GLN A 84 9.85 -13.58 -3.88
C GLN A 84 10.90 -12.59 -3.37
N LYS A 85 11.26 -12.64 -2.08
CA LYS A 85 12.22 -11.71 -1.43
C LYS A 85 11.86 -10.23 -1.66
N ILE A 86 10.57 -9.96 -1.77
CA ILE A 86 10.03 -8.63 -2.08
C ILE A 86 10.29 -7.64 -0.94
N SER A 87 10.48 -8.13 0.28
CA SER A 87 10.66 -7.29 1.48
C SER A 87 11.78 -6.25 1.33
N HIS A 88 12.87 -6.59 0.66
CA HIS A 88 13.99 -5.67 0.42
C HIS A 88 13.75 -4.65 -0.70
N GLU A 89 12.67 -4.80 -1.44
CA GLU A 89 12.29 -3.93 -2.55
C GLU A 89 11.18 -2.96 -2.15
N VAL A 90 10.73 -2.96 -0.89
CA VAL A 90 9.68 -2.08 -0.40
C VAL A 90 10.26 -0.75 0.03
N GLY A 91 9.69 0.34 -0.48
CA GLY A 91 10.08 1.70 -0.12
C GLY A 91 9.30 2.26 1.07
N TYR A 92 8.02 1.92 1.17
CA TYR A 92 7.16 2.28 2.30
C TYR A 92 5.85 1.47 2.29
N ILE A 93 5.12 1.55 3.39
CA ILE A 93 3.88 0.83 3.60
C ILE A 93 2.72 1.81 3.69
N GLN A 94 1.63 1.53 2.97
CA GLN A 94 0.34 2.20 3.19
C GLN A 94 -0.52 1.31 4.09
N LEU A 95 -0.72 1.78 5.32
CA LEU A 95 -1.39 1.03 6.36
C LEU A 95 -2.85 1.47 6.47
N CYS A 96 -3.73 0.50 6.42
CA CYS A 96 -5.16 0.61 6.70
C CYS A 96 -5.68 -0.74 7.18
N ASP A 97 -6.95 -0.80 7.54
CA ASP A 97 -7.63 -2.02 7.94
C ASP A 97 -8.99 -2.10 7.22
N GLY A 98 -9.66 -3.23 7.34
CA GLY A 98 -10.97 -3.47 6.73
C GLY A 98 -11.51 -4.86 7.05
N PRO A 99 -12.72 -5.19 6.58
CA PRO A 99 -13.27 -6.53 6.73
C PRO A 99 -12.42 -7.55 5.93
N LEU A 100 -12.26 -8.76 6.46
CA LEU A 100 -11.44 -9.79 5.82
C LEU A 100 -11.96 -10.18 4.43
N THR A 101 -13.28 -10.21 4.26
CA THR A 101 -13.94 -10.54 3.00
C THR A 101 -14.61 -9.31 2.41
N ALA A 102 -14.56 -9.19 1.08
CA ALA A 102 -15.19 -8.12 0.33
C ALA A 102 -15.63 -8.62 -1.05
N THR A 103 -16.62 -7.96 -1.63
CA THR A 103 -16.99 -8.09 -3.05
C THR A 103 -16.19 -7.09 -3.90
N ALA A 104 -16.26 -7.22 -5.22
CA ALA A 104 -15.66 -6.23 -6.12
C ALA A 104 -16.24 -4.82 -5.90
N ALA A 105 -17.55 -4.71 -5.67
CA ALA A 105 -18.21 -3.44 -5.37
C ALA A 105 -17.77 -2.85 -4.01
N ASP A 106 -17.46 -3.69 -3.02
CA ASP A 106 -16.88 -3.23 -1.75
C ASP A 106 -15.48 -2.68 -1.97
N TYR A 107 -14.65 -3.35 -2.76
CA TYR A 107 -13.30 -2.89 -3.07
C TYR A 107 -13.30 -1.54 -3.81
N GLU A 108 -14.20 -1.35 -4.77
CA GLU A 108 -14.36 -0.06 -5.47
C GLU A 108 -14.75 1.09 -4.52
N ARG A 109 -15.44 0.78 -3.43
CA ARG A 109 -15.82 1.74 -2.40
C ARG A 109 -14.71 1.94 -1.36
N GLU A 110 -14.12 0.84 -0.86
CA GLU A 110 -13.08 0.88 0.17
C GLU A 110 -11.87 1.69 -0.31
N GLY A 111 -11.35 1.38 -1.49
CA GLY A 111 -10.13 1.95 -2.02
C GLY A 111 -10.09 3.48 -1.87
N PRO A 112 -10.99 4.22 -2.55
CA PRO A 112 -10.95 5.69 -2.56
C PRO A 112 -11.73 6.35 -1.41
N TYR A 113 -12.62 5.62 -0.67
CA TYR A 113 -13.60 6.33 0.16
C TYR A 113 -13.72 5.86 1.61
N ASP A 114 -13.49 4.59 1.93
CA ASP A 114 -13.97 4.10 3.23
C ASP A 114 -13.15 2.93 3.77
N ARG A 115 -11.93 3.25 4.23
CA ARG A 115 -11.04 2.31 4.92
C ARG A 115 -11.17 2.46 6.44
N GLN A 116 -10.70 1.47 7.18
CA GLN A 116 -10.67 1.45 8.63
C GLN A 116 -9.26 1.71 9.17
N ALA A 117 -9.15 2.23 10.38
CA ALA A 117 -7.86 2.36 11.03
C ALA A 117 -7.38 0.98 11.55
N PRO A 118 -6.05 0.77 11.69
CA PRO A 118 -5.52 -0.48 12.24
C PRO A 118 -6.15 -0.87 13.57
N GLY A 119 -6.60 -2.13 13.64
CA GLY A 119 -7.33 -2.68 14.79
C GLY A 119 -8.83 -2.44 14.78
N GLU A 120 -9.39 -1.74 13.81
CA GLU A 120 -10.84 -1.60 13.63
C GLU A 120 -11.40 -2.63 12.66
N GLY A 121 -10.55 -3.32 11.89
CA GLY A 121 -10.91 -4.34 10.92
C GLY A 121 -10.35 -5.72 11.27
N GLN A 122 -10.10 -6.50 10.23
CA GLN A 122 -9.71 -7.90 10.34
C GLN A 122 -8.49 -8.25 9.47
N PHE A 123 -7.82 -7.25 8.87
CA PHE A 123 -6.63 -7.54 8.06
C PHE A 123 -5.52 -8.14 8.93
N PRO A 124 -4.78 -9.13 8.45
CA PRO A 124 -3.70 -9.76 9.19
C PRO A 124 -2.44 -8.86 9.24
N LEU A 125 -2.60 -7.63 9.73
CA LEU A 125 -1.59 -6.57 9.66
C LEU A 125 -0.30 -6.93 10.41
N VAL A 126 -0.39 -7.59 11.56
CA VAL A 126 0.81 -8.04 12.31
C VAL A 126 1.62 -9.02 11.47
N ALA A 127 0.96 -9.99 10.84
CA ALA A 127 1.62 -10.94 9.95
C ALA A 127 2.23 -10.25 8.72
N MET A 128 1.56 -9.25 8.15
CA MET A 128 2.08 -8.43 7.05
C MET A 128 3.36 -7.70 7.48
N LEU A 129 3.31 -6.96 8.57
CA LEU A 129 4.44 -6.16 9.03
C LEU A 129 5.64 -7.03 9.42
N SER A 130 5.42 -8.22 9.98
CA SER A 130 6.49 -9.17 10.32
C SER A 130 7.29 -9.71 9.12
N LEU A 131 6.79 -9.52 7.90
CA LEU A 131 7.48 -9.90 6.66
C LEU A 131 8.34 -8.77 6.07
N LEU A 132 8.25 -7.57 6.64
CA LEU A 132 8.85 -6.35 6.12
C LEU A 132 9.93 -5.84 7.08
N PRO A 133 10.92 -5.06 6.59
CA PRO A 133 11.86 -4.37 7.46
C PRO A 133 11.18 -3.44 8.45
N ASP A 134 11.67 -3.39 9.69
CA ASP A 134 11.07 -2.62 10.79
C ASP A 134 11.26 -1.10 10.65
N ASP A 135 12.18 -0.65 9.79
CA ASP A 135 12.52 0.75 9.59
C ASP A 135 11.80 1.41 8.41
N LEU A 136 10.86 0.72 7.78
CA LEU A 136 10.09 1.27 6.68
C LEU A 136 9.11 2.35 7.16
N PRO A 137 8.99 3.47 6.40
CA PRO A 137 7.97 4.47 6.69
C PRO A 137 6.56 3.89 6.61
N LEU A 138 5.73 4.18 7.62
CA LEU A 138 4.31 3.86 7.63
C LEU A 138 3.50 5.09 7.21
N CYS A 139 2.80 5.01 6.10
CA CYS A 139 1.84 5.99 5.63
C CYS A 139 0.42 5.51 5.98
N LEU A 140 -0.41 6.39 6.56
CA LEU A 140 -1.80 6.05 6.88
C LEU A 140 -2.69 6.48 5.72
N GLU A 141 -3.13 5.52 4.89
CA GLU A 141 -4.07 5.77 3.81
C GLU A 141 -5.46 5.30 4.18
N ILE A 142 -6.17 6.14 4.92
CA ILE A 142 -7.45 5.80 5.54
C ILE A 142 -8.51 6.87 5.20
N PRO A 143 -8.94 6.96 3.93
CA PRO A 143 -10.09 7.79 3.61
C PRO A 143 -11.31 7.25 4.35
N SER A 144 -12.11 8.12 4.96
CA SER A 144 -13.33 7.72 5.66
C SER A 144 -14.48 8.69 5.38
N LYS A 145 -15.21 8.39 4.33
CA LYS A 145 -16.42 9.11 3.95
C LYS A 145 -17.50 8.93 5.02
N THR A 146 -17.65 7.74 5.56
CA THR A 146 -18.63 7.42 6.60
C THR A 146 -18.43 8.28 7.84
N ARG A 147 -17.20 8.38 8.39
CA ARG A 147 -16.93 9.23 9.57
C ARG A 147 -17.15 10.71 9.28
N ARG A 148 -16.80 11.16 8.07
CA ARG A 148 -17.05 12.55 7.66
C ARG A 148 -18.56 12.86 7.58
N GLN A 149 -19.36 11.93 7.08
CA GLN A 149 -20.83 12.07 7.05
C GLN A 149 -21.44 12.06 8.45
N GLN A 150 -20.79 11.41 9.41
CA GLN A 150 -21.17 11.43 10.83
C GLN A 150 -20.72 12.71 11.57
N GLY A 151 -20.14 13.68 10.86
CA GLY A 151 -19.78 14.99 11.38
C GLY A 151 -18.32 15.17 11.79
N MET A 152 -17.45 14.16 11.59
CA MET A 152 -16.02 14.27 11.89
C MET A 152 -15.34 15.16 10.84
N ASN A 153 -14.73 16.26 11.26
CA ASN A 153 -13.94 17.11 10.36
C ASN A 153 -12.55 16.52 10.09
N ALA A 154 -11.79 17.09 9.13
CA ALA A 154 -10.51 16.54 8.73
C ALA A 154 -9.47 16.47 9.86
N PRO A 155 -9.26 17.51 10.71
CA PRO A 155 -8.38 17.40 11.87
C PRO A 155 -8.78 16.32 12.87
N GLN A 156 -10.08 16.16 13.14
CA GLN A 156 -10.60 15.13 14.04
C GLN A 156 -10.36 13.73 13.47
N LEU A 157 -10.60 13.56 12.16
CA LEU A 157 -10.32 12.29 11.47
C LEU A 157 -8.84 11.93 11.53
N ALA A 158 -7.95 12.87 11.23
CA ALA A 158 -6.52 12.66 11.30
C ALA A 158 -6.05 12.30 12.73
N ALA A 159 -6.53 13.02 13.74
CA ALA A 159 -6.22 12.73 15.14
C ALA A 159 -6.70 11.34 15.56
N HIS A 160 -7.92 10.95 15.16
CA HIS A 160 -8.48 9.63 15.43
C HIS A 160 -7.62 8.52 14.80
N ILE A 161 -7.33 8.63 13.50
CA ILE A 161 -6.54 7.65 12.75
C ILE A 161 -5.16 7.47 13.37
N VAL A 162 -4.44 8.57 13.65
CA VAL A 162 -3.10 8.52 14.23
C VAL A 162 -3.12 7.92 15.63
N SER A 163 -4.07 8.33 16.48
CA SER A 163 -4.19 7.81 17.85
C SER A 163 -4.50 6.31 17.83
N GLN A 164 -5.46 5.89 17.01
CA GLN A 164 -5.85 4.49 16.88
C GLN A 164 -4.69 3.62 16.39
N THR A 165 -3.98 4.08 15.36
CA THR A 165 -2.82 3.34 14.83
C THR A 165 -1.70 3.21 15.85
N ARG A 166 -1.35 4.30 16.58
CA ARG A 166 -0.32 4.24 17.62
C ARG A 166 -0.69 3.28 18.74
N ASN A 167 -1.95 3.30 19.18
CA ASN A 167 -2.42 2.38 20.20
C ASN A 167 -2.35 0.93 19.72
N TRP A 168 -2.76 0.68 18.48
CA TRP A 168 -2.70 -0.65 17.88
C TRP A 168 -1.26 -1.17 17.75
N LEU A 169 -0.33 -0.33 17.27
CA LEU A 169 1.10 -0.69 17.19
C LEU A 169 1.65 -1.05 18.58
N ALA A 170 1.42 -0.21 19.58
CA ALA A 170 1.89 -0.45 20.95
C ALA A 170 1.32 -1.74 21.56
N LEU A 171 0.05 -2.05 21.32
CA LEU A 171 -0.59 -3.29 21.80
C LEU A 171 -0.03 -4.55 21.15
N ASN A 172 0.55 -4.44 19.97
CA ASN A 172 1.14 -5.56 19.24
C ASN A 172 2.68 -5.61 19.31
N GLY A 173 3.30 -4.72 20.07
CA GLY A 173 4.75 -4.69 20.25
C GLY A 173 5.52 -4.21 19.00
N LEU A 174 4.90 -3.35 18.20
CA LEU A 174 5.40 -2.81 16.95
C LEU A 174 5.76 -1.33 17.09
#